data_77201ba07cc2240c01cd452a127ff8b3
#
_entry.id   77201ba07cc2240c01cd452a127ff8b3
#
_cell.length_a   1.000
_cell.length_b   1.000
_cell.length_c   1.000
_cell.angle_alpha   90.00
_cell.angle_beta   90.00
_cell.angle_gamma   90.00
#
_symmetry.space_group_name_H-M   'P 1'
#
loop_
_entity.id
_entity.type
_entity.pdbx_description
1 polymer ?
#
loop_
_entity_poly.entity_id
_entity_poly.type
_entity_poly.pdbx_seq_one_letter_code
_entity_poly.pdbx_strand_id
1 'polypeptide(L)' 'GEAQQQQVAALQSALKLAELRYKGGLANYLDVLVARRSLFEAELALTSTRRLLLASTVQLYKALGGGWTPEPPSAEEKKG' A
#
# COMPACT_ATOMS: atom_id res chain seq x y z
N GLY A 1 -8.64 -0.19 0.62
CA GLY A 1 -9.74 -1.08 0.88
C GLY A 1 -9.60 -2.43 0.19
N GLU A 2 -10.62 -3.19 0.28
CA GLU A 2 -10.59 -4.55 -0.28
C GLU A 2 -10.35 -4.55 -1.79
N ALA A 3 -10.96 -3.59 -2.51
CA ALA A 3 -10.77 -3.50 -3.95
C ALA A 3 -9.31 -3.24 -4.31
N GLN A 4 -8.62 -2.42 -3.52
CA GLN A 4 -7.20 -2.16 -3.76
C GLN A 4 -6.35 -3.38 -3.47
N GLN A 5 -6.70 -4.14 -2.44
CA GLN A 5 -5.99 -5.38 -2.14
C GLN A 5 -6.17 -6.40 -3.25
N GLN A 6 -7.38 -6.48 -3.80
CA GLN A 6 -7.64 -7.37 -4.93
C GLN A 6 -6.86 -6.94 -6.16
N GLN A 7 -6.74 -5.63 -6.38
CA GLN A 7 -5.96 -5.12 -7.50
C GLN A 7 -4.49 -5.50 -7.37
N VAL A 8 -3.93 -5.35 -6.17
CA VAL A 8 -2.54 -5.74 -5.92
C VAL A 8 -2.36 -7.23 -6.20
N ALA A 9 -3.27 -8.07 -5.70
CA ALA A 9 -3.18 -9.50 -5.93
C ALA A 9 -3.24 -9.85 -7.41
N ALA A 10 -4.14 -9.19 -8.16
CA ALA A 10 -4.25 -9.41 -9.60
C ALA A 10 -2.97 -9.00 -10.31
N LEU A 11 -2.36 -7.89 -9.90
CA LEU A 11 -1.12 -7.43 -10.51
C LEU A 11 0.07 -8.30 -10.16
N GLN A 12 0.07 -8.90 -8.96
CA GLN A 12 1.09 -9.89 -8.61
C GLN A 12 1.00 -11.10 -9.52
N SER A 13 -0.22 -11.56 -9.80
CA SER A 13 -0.42 -12.68 -10.73
C SER A 13 0.00 -12.30 -12.14
N ALA A 14 -0.31 -11.08 -12.58
CA ALA A 14 0.08 -10.62 -13.90
C ALA A 14 1.59 -10.56 -14.04
N LEU A 15 2.29 -10.10 -13.00
CA LEU A 15 3.74 -10.07 -13.02
C LEU A 15 4.31 -11.48 -13.13
N LYS A 16 3.80 -12.41 -12.33
CA LYS A 16 4.27 -13.78 -12.38
C LYS A 16 4.08 -14.38 -13.77
N LEU A 17 2.95 -14.11 -14.39
CA LEU A 17 2.68 -14.59 -15.74
C LEU A 17 3.65 -13.98 -16.75
N ALA A 18 3.89 -12.67 -16.63
CA ALA A 18 4.84 -11.99 -17.53
C ALA A 18 6.23 -12.58 -17.41
N GLU A 19 6.67 -12.88 -16.19
CA GLU A 19 7.97 -13.49 -15.97
C GLU A 19 8.05 -14.89 -16.58
N LEU A 20 7.00 -15.69 -16.44
CA LEU A 20 6.95 -17.01 -17.02
C LEU A 20 7.00 -16.94 -18.54
N ARG A 21 6.25 -16.00 -19.14
CA ARG A 21 6.25 -15.84 -20.60
C ARG A 21 7.61 -15.37 -21.09
N TYR A 22 8.25 -14.49 -20.35
CA TYR A 22 9.58 -14.03 -20.71
C TYR A 22 10.57 -15.18 -20.69
N LYS A 23 10.54 -16.00 -19.64
CA LYS A 23 11.44 -17.15 -19.55
C LYS A 23 11.19 -18.16 -20.66
N GLY A 24 9.94 -18.27 -21.11
CA GLY A 24 9.59 -19.16 -22.19
C GLY A 24 9.83 -18.58 -23.58
N GLY A 25 10.32 -17.35 -23.68
CA GLY A 25 10.57 -16.73 -24.96
C GLY A 25 9.33 -16.18 -25.64
N LEU A 26 8.21 -16.09 -24.92
CA LEU A 26 6.94 -15.64 -25.48
C LEU A 26 6.69 -14.15 -25.28
N ALA A 27 7.51 -13.48 -24.48
CA ALA A 27 7.37 -12.05 -24.22
C ALA A 27 8.75 -11.45 -24.06
N ASN A 28 8.87 -10.13 -24.30
CA ASN A 28 10.15 -9.46 -24.07
C ASN A 28 10.23 -8.95 -22.63
N TYR A 29 11.43 -8.55 -22.24
CA TYR A 29 11.66 -8.13 -20.86
C TYR A 29 10.89 -6.84 -20.51
N LEU A 30 10.58 -6.03 -21.51
CA LEU A 30 9.79 -4.81 -21.27
C LEU A 30 8.44 -5.15 -20.65
N ASP A 31 7.83 -6.25 -21.07
CA ASP A 31 6.55 -6.67 -20.49
C ASP A 31 6.68 -6.93 -18.99
N VAL A 32 7.81 -7.54 -18.58
CA VAL A 32 8.08 -7.77 -17.16
C VAL A 32 8.23 -6.45 -16.43
N LEU A 33 8.96 -5.50 -17.02
CA LEU A 33 9.19 -4.20 -16.40
C LEU A 33 7.88 -3.44 -16.23
N VAL A 34 7.02 -3.46 -17.24
CA VAL A 34 5.72 -2.80 -17.16
C VAL A 34 4.87 -3.42 -16.05
N ALA A 35 4.86 -4.74 -15.95
CA ALA A 35 4.10 -5.43 -14.92
C ALA A 35 4.63 -5.09 -13.53
N ARG A 36 5.95 -5.02 -13.37
CA ARG A 36 6.55 -4.64 -12.08
C ARG A 36 6.18 -3.22 -11.69
N ARG A 37 6.21 -2.30 -12.66
CA ARG A 37 5.86 -0.92 -12.40
C ARG A 37 4.40 -0.80 -11.97
N SER A 38 3.51 -1.48 -12.67
CA SER A 38 2.09 -1.45 -12.33
C SER A 38 1.84 -1.96 -10.92
N LEU A 39 2.51 -3.06 -10.56
CA LEU A 39 2.38 -3.62 -9.22
C LEU A 39 2.91 -2.65 -8.17
N PHE A 40 4.07 -2.06 -8.42
CA PHE A 40 4.66 -1.12 -7.49
C PHE A 40 3.75 0.09 -7.26
N GLU A 41 3.17 0.62 -8.33
CA GLU A 41 2.26 1.75 -8.23
C GLU A 41 1.01 1.39 -7.42
N ALA A 42 0.48 0.19 -7.61
CA ALA A 42 -0.69 -0.26 -6.86
C ALA A 42 -0.36 -0.44 -5.38
N GLU A 43 0.82 -0.97 -5.08
CA GLU A 43 1.25 -1.15 -3.69
C GLU A 43 1.47 0.19 -3.01
N LEU A 44 2.03 1.17 -3.74
CA LEU A 44 2.18 2.52 -3.20
C LEU A 44 0.82 3.15 -2.90
N ALA A 45 -0.13 2.99 -3.81
CA ALA A 45 -1.46 3.55 -3.62
C ALA A 45 -2.13 2.94 -2.39
N LEU A 46 -1.99 1.64 -2.22
CA LEU A 46 -2.57 0.96 -1.05
C LEU A 46 -1.92 1.47 0.24
N THR A 47 -0.61 1.60 0.26
CA THR A 47 0.11 2.12 1.42
C THR A 47 -0.31 3.55 1.73
N SER A 48 -0.43 4.40 0.72
CA SER A 48 -0.84 5.79 0.90
C SER A 48 -2.26 5.87 1.48
N THR A 49 -3.17 5.03 0.99
CA THR A 49 -4.53 4.99 1.51
C THR A 49 -4.54 4.60 2.99
N ARG A 50 -3.74 3.61 3.36
CA ARG A 50 -3.65 3.18 4.76
C ARG A 50 -3.13 4.31 5.65
N ARG A 51 -2.12 5.04 5.18
CA ARG A 51 -1.58 6.17 5.92
C ARG A 51 -2.61 7.27 6.10
N LEU A 52 -3.37 7.55 5.06
CA LEU A 52 -4.43 8.55 5.15
C LEU A 52 -5.49 8.17 6.17
N LEU A 53 -5.87 6.90 6.19
CA LEU A 53 -6.84 6.42 7.16
C LEU A 53 -6.34 6.58 8.58
N LEU A 54 -5.08 6.26 8.83
CA LEU A 54 -4.49 6.41 10.16
C LEU A 54 -4.42 7.87 10.56
N ALA A 55 -4.01 8.74 9.65
CA ALA A 55 -3.93 10.16 9.93
C ALA A 55 -5.31 10.74 10.23
N SER A 56 -6.32 10.32 9.48
CA SER A 56 -7.70 10.77 9.71
C SER A 56 -8.20 10.34 11.08
N THR A 57 -7.88 9.12 11.48
CA THR A 57 -8.27 8.61 12.79
C THR A 57 -7.66 9.43 13.91
N VAL A 58 -6.38 9.77 13.81
CA VAL A 58 -5.70 10.58 14.79
C VAL A 58 -6.32 11.97 14.87
N GLN A 59 -6.60 12.58 13.72
CA GLN A 59 -7.23 13.89 13.70
C GLN A 59 -8.61 13.86 14.33
N LEU A 60 -9.34 12.79 14.09
CA LEU A 60 -10.66 12.65 14.68
C LEU A 60 -10.61 12.61 16.21
N TYR A 61 -9.64 11.88 16.74
CA TYR A 61 -9.45 11.83 18.19
C TYR A 61 -9.18 13.22 18.76
N LYS A 62 -8.34 13.98 18.10
CA LYS A 62 -8.03 15.33 18.56
C LYS A 62 -9.25 16.22 18.52
N ALA A 63 -10.06 16.08 17.47
CA ALA A 63 -11.27 16.89 17.32
C ALA A 63 -12.31 16.55 18.37
N LEU A 64 -12.43 15.28 18.74
CA LEU A 64 -13.45 14.84 19.69
C LEU A 64 -13.11 15.18 21.13
N GLY A 65 -11.85 15.29 21.46
CA GLY A 65 -11.52 15.61 22.83
C GLY A 65 -10.04 15.62 23.04
N GLY A 66 -9.40 16.63 22.52
CA GLY A 66 -7.96 16.70 22.58
C GLY A 66 -7.34 16.37 23.92
N GLY A 67 -8.14 16.38 24.97
CA GLY A 67 -7.64 16.01 26.28
C GLY A 67 -7.57 14.52 26.52
N TRP A 68 -8.18 13.74 25.68
CA TRP A 68 -8.13 12.29 25.85
C TRP A 68 -6.82 11.75 25.29
N THR A 69 -5.95 11.26 26.17
CA THR A 69 -4.70 10.67 25.71
C THR A 69 -4.59 9.28 26.29
N PRO A 70 -4.35 8.38 25.45
CA PRO A 70 -3.97 7.05 25.95
C PRO A 70 -2.57 7.11 26.45
N GLU A 71 -2.08 7.30 26.80
CA GLU A 71 -0.87 7.59 26.72
C GLU A 71 0.05 7.16 26.01
N PRO A 72 0.24 7.55 25.57
CA PRO A 72 0.69 7.49 24.58
C PRO A 72 1.33 7.17 23.94
N PRO A 73 1.49 7.01 23.72
CA PRO A 73 2.05 6.57 22.89
C PRO A 73 3.02 7.06 22.34
N SER A 74 2.79 7.68 22.70
CA SER A 74 3.29 8.09 22.31
C SER A 74 4.20 8.52 22.34
N ALA A 75 4.15 8.73 22.80
CA ALA A 75 4.45 9.25 22.90
C ALA A 75 5.31 9.48 22.78
N GLU A 76 5.15 9.52 22.80
CA GLU A 76 5.38 9.76 22.78
C GLU A 76 6.00 9.82 22.51
N GLU A 77 5.90 9.87 22.49
CA GLU A 77 5.96 9.99 22.47
C GLU A 77 6.74 10.24 22.54
N LYS A 78 6.97 10.38 22.95
CA LYS A 78 7.25 10.79 23.26
C LYS A 78 8.01 10.97 23.22
N LYS A 79 7.95 11.02 23.09
CA LYS A 79 8.15 11.23 23.09
C LYS A 79 8.31 11.25 22.71
N GLY A 80 8.21 11.29 22.57
CA GLY A 80 7.81 11.29 22.22
C GLY A 80 8.03 11.37 22.19
#